data_1a2c96fc8572d686d093698c8231e72d
#
_entry.id   1a2c96fc8572d686d093698c8231e72d
#
_cell.length_a   1.000
_cell.length_b   1.000
_cell.length_c   1.000
_cell.angle_alpha   90.00
_cell.angle_beta   90.00
_cell.angle_gamma   90.00
#
_symmetry.space_group_name_H-M   'P 1'
#
loop_
_entity.id
_entity.type
_entity.pdbx_description
1 polymer ?
#
loop_
_entity_poly.entity_id
_entity_poly.type
_entity_poly.pdbx_seq_one_letter_code
_entity_poly.pdbx_strand_id
1 'polypeptide(L)'
;MSELTYSQKKYLFAIYKLGQNGNVIKSSDVAALVGVSKASTAAMTERLAEGGFIEKEYYGRIVLTESGIKAANSIYTNCVIIQDYLENTIGLDGETADYDAAQIVIHVSEKTSERLADYLLKR
;
A
#
# COMPACT_ATOMS: atom_id res chain seq x y z
N MET A 1 -11.64 -11.54 -11.60
CA MET A 1 -11.41 -10.61 -10.51
C MET A 1 -10.65 -9.40 -11.03
N SER A 2 -11.19 -8.22 -10.84
CA SER A 2 -10.53 -7.02 -11.34
C SER A 2 -9.33 -6.68 -10.47
N GLU A 3 -8.31 -6.19 -11.12
CA GLU A 3 -7.12 -5.70 -10.46
C GLU A 3 -7.45 -4.43 -9.68
N LEU A 4 -6.78 -4.21 -8.56
CA LEU A 4 -6.91 -2.97 -7.81
C LEU A 4 -6.49 -1.78 -8.67
N THR A 5 -7.23 -0.68 -8.58
CA THR A 5 -6.84 0.54 -9.26
C THR A 5 -5.60 1.13 -8.57
N TYR A 6 -4.92 2.01 -9.27
CA TYR A 6 -3.80 2.74 -8.72
C TYR A 6 -4.17 3.48 -7.43
N SER A 7 -5.32 4.14 -7.40
CA SER A 7 -5.78 4.83 -6.19
C SER A 7 -6.07 3.88 -5.04
N GLN A 8 -6.70 2.74 -5.32
CA GLN A 8 -6.96 1.73 -4.31
C GLN A 8 -5.67 1.19 -3.72
N LYS A 9 -4.68 0.91 -4.55
CA LYS A 9 -3.37 0.44 -4.08
C LYS A 9 -2.69 1.46 -3.19
N LYS A 10 -2.73 2.72 -3.58
CA LYS A 10 -2.11 3.81 -2.84
C LYS A 10 -2.69 3.94 -1.44
N TYR A 11 -4.02 3.95 -1.32
CA TYR A 11 -4.67 4.05 -0.02
C TYR A 11 -4.49 2.78 0.82
N LEU A 12 -4.63 1.63 0.19
CA LEU A 12 -4.49 0.36 0.91
C LEU A 12 -3.07 0.19 1.46
N PHE A 13 -2.07 0.58 0.68
CA PHE A 13 -0.69 0.57 1.12
C PHE A 13 -0.46 1.51 2.32
N ALA A 14 -1.02 2.72 2.27
CA ALA A 14 -0.94 3.68 3.36
C ALA A 14 -1.60 3.13 4.64
N ILE A 15 -2.79 2.55 4.49
CA ILE A 15 -3.53 1.96 5.61
C ILE A 15 -2.72 0.82 6.24
N TYR A 16 -2.14 -0.03 5.41
CA TYR A 16 -1.32 -1.14 5.89
C TYR A 16 -0.10 -0.65 6.68
N LYS A 17 0.59 0.36 6.18
CA LYS A 17 1.76 0.94 6.86
C LYS A 17 1.38 1.55 8.21
N LEU A 18 0.25 2.26 8.26
CA LEU A 18 -0.22 2.88 9.50
C LEU A 18 -0.62 1.84 10.55
N GLY A 19 -1.11 0.68 10.10
CA GLY A 19 -1.56 -0.38 11.02
C GLY A 19 -0.46 -1.32 11.49
N GLN A 20 0.79 -1.08 11.11
CA GLN A 20 1.89 -1.93 11.53
C GLN A 20 2.07 -1.88 13.03
N ASN A 21 2.48 -3.00 13.62
CA ASN A 21 2.67 -3.14 15.07
C ASN A 21 1.36 -2.99 15.87
N GLY A 22 0.21 -3.22 15.23
CA GLY A 22 -1.08 -3.18 15.90
C GLY A 22 -1.59 -1.78 16.19
N ASN A 23 -1.03 -0.76 15.56
CA ASN A 23 -1.47 0.62 15.75
C ASN A 23 -2.90 0.82 15.24
N VAL A 24 -3.64 1.69 15.94
CA VAL A 24 -4.98 2.08 15.51
C VAL A 24 -4.87 2.95 14.26
N ILE A 25 -5.66 2.62 13.24
CA ILE A 25 -5.65 3.36 11.98
C ILE A 25 -6.82 4.32 11.98
N LYS A 26 -6.55 5.60 11.74
CA LYS A 26 -7.59 6.63 11.64
C LYS A 26 -7.59 7.24 10.24
N SER A 27 -8.78 7.56 9.73
CA SER A 27 -8.91 8.14 8.40
C SER A 27 -8.15 9.47 8.27
N SER A 28 -8.05 10.25 9.35
CA SER A 28 -7.26 11.49 9.33
C SER A 28 -5.78 11.24 9.10
N ASP A 29 -5.24 10.15 9.66
CA ASP A 29 -3.84 9.77 9.46
C ASP A 29 -3.60 9.26 8.04
N VAL A 30 -4.58 8.56 7.47
CA VAL A 30 -4.52 8.12 6.08
C VAL A 30 -4.48 9.34 5.15
N ALA A 31 -5.36 10.31 5.39
CA ALA A 31 -5.40 11.55 4.60
C ALA A 31 -4.05 12.28 4.65
N ALA A 32 -3.47 12.39 5.84
CA ALA A 32 -2.18 13.04 6.02
C ALA A 32 -1.06 12.30 5.29
N LEU A 33 -1.01 10.97 5.41
CA LEU A 33 0.05 10.17 4.79
C LEU A 33 -0.04 10.19 3.26
N VAL A 34 -1.25 10.09 2.72
CA VAL A 34 -1.47 10.12 1.28
C VAL A 34 -1.32 11.53 0.70
N GLY A 35 -1.54 12.55 1.54
CA GLY A 35 -1.43 13.95 1.12
C GLY A 35 -2.65 14.46 0.37
N VAL A 36 -3.85 14.01 0.79
CA VAL A 36 -5.11 14.39 0.15
C VAL A 36 -6.09 14.94 1.19
N SER A 37 -7.20 15.49 0.71
CA SER A 37 -8.24 16.01 1.58
C SER A 37 -8.96 14.91 2.35
N LYS A 38 -9.60 15.29 3.45
CA LYS A 38 -10.46 14.36 4.20
C LYS A 38 -11.62 13.87 3.36
N ALA A 39 -12.17 14.72 2.49
CA ALA A 39 -13.27 14.33 1.62
C ALA A 39 -12.84 13.26 0.60
N SER A 40 -11.67 13.43 -0.01
CA SER A 40 -11.15 12.44 -0.95
C SER A 40 -10.86 11.12 -0.24
N THR A 41 -10.33 11.19 0.97
CA THR A 41 -10.07 9.99 1.79
C THR A 41 -11.36 9.28 2.14
N ALA A 42 -12.40 10.03 2.53
CA ALA A 42 -13.70 9.44 2.86
C ALA A 42 -14.28 8.69 1.66
N ALA A 43 -14.22 9.28 0.47
CA ALA A 43 -14.73 8.64 -0.75
C ALA A 43 -13.96 7.36 -1.07
N MET A 44 -12.65 7.37 -0.97
CA MET A 44 -11.82 6.19 -1.29
C MET A 44 -11.96 5.10 -0.24
N THR A 45 -11.99 5.46 1.05
CA THR A 45 -12.18 4.44 2.10
C THR A 45 -13.55 3.80 1.99
N GLU A 46 -14.58 4.56 1.55
CA GLU A 46 -15.89 3.99 1.27
C GLU A 46 -15.81 2.93 0.18
N ARG A 47 -15.08 3.21 -0.89
CA ARG A 47 -14.88 2.24 -1.99
C ARG A 47 -14.13 1.00 -1.52
N LEU A 48 -13.12 1.18 -0.70
CA LEU A 48 -12.38 0.04 -0.14
C LEU A 48 -13.25 -0.81 0.77
N ALA A 49 -14.14 -0.17 1.54
CA ALA A 49 -15.09 -0.88 2.39
C ALA A 49 -16.10 -1.66 1.56
N GLU A 50 -16.62 -1.05 0.50
CA GLU A 50 -17.54 -1.71 -0.43
C GLU A 50 -16.88 -2.91 -1.11
N GLY A 51 -15.59 -2.81 -1.40
CA GLY A 51 -14.82 -3.88 -2.00
C GLY A 51 -14.42 -4.98 -1.02
N GLY A 52 -14.72 -4.81 0.25
CA GLY A 52 -14.41 -5.81 1.28
C GLY A 52 -12.98 -5.80 1.79
N PHE A 53 -12.21 -4.74 1.52
CA PHE A 53 -10.81 -4.66 1.95
C PHE A 53 -10.65 -4.08 3.34
N ILE A 54 -11.58 -3.23 3.76
CA ILE A 54 -11.55 -2.60 5.08
C ILE A 54 -12.96 -2.58 5.67
N GLU A 55 -13.01 -2.37 6.98
CA GLU A 55 -14.25 -2.04 7.69
C GLU A 55 -14.03 -0.68 8.34
N LYS A 56 -15.06 0.18 8.27
CA LYS A 56 -15.03 1.49 8.90
C LYS A 56 -15.78 1.40 10.22
N GLU A 57 -15.12 1.81 11.28
CA GLU A 57 -15.69 1.83 12.61
C GLU A 57 -15.93 3.25 13.08
N TYR A 58 -16.45 3.40 14.31
CA TYR A 58 -16.73 4.71 14.87
C TYR A 58 -15.48 5.57 15.00
N TYR A 59 -15.67 6.88 14.95
CA TYR A 59 -14.60 7.88 15.15
C TYR A 59 -13.48 7.80 14.12
N GLY A 60 -13.83 7.40 12.90
CA GLY A 60 -12.88 7.37 11.80
C GLY A 60 -11.87 6.24 11.86
N ARG A 61 -12.10 5.24 12.72
CA ARG A 61 -11.22 4.08 12.80
C ARG A 61 -11.43 3.17 11.61
N ILE A 62 -10.33 2.63 11.11
CA ILE A 62 -10.32 1.72 9.96
C ILE A 62 -9.68 0.41 10.39
N VAL A 63 -10.28 -0.69 9.99
CA VAL A 63 -9.75 -2.03 10.26
C VAL A 63 -9.60 -2.75 8.93
N LEU A 64 -8.42 -3.33 8.68
CA LEU A 64 -8.20 -4.15 7.51
C LEU A 64 -8.90 -5.49 7.70
N THR A 65 -9.63 -5.92 6.66
CA THR A 65 -10.21 -7.26 6.63
C THR A 65 -9.12 -8.26 6.25
N GLU A 66 -9.42 -9.55 6.33
CA GLU A 66 -8.52 -10.58 5.87
C GLU A 66 -8.13 -10.36 4.40
N SER A 67 -9.10 -10.02 3.54
CA SER A 67 -8.84 -9.70 2.14
C SER A 67 -7.95 -8.47 1.99
N GLY A 68 -8.18 -7.46 2.82
CA GLY A 68 -7.36 -6.24 2.81
C GLY A 68 -5.92 -6.50 3.22
N ILE A 69 -5.73 -7.28 4.27
CA ILE A 69 -4.39 -7.66 4.73
C ILE A 69 -3.66 -8.43 3.64
N LYS A 70 -4.32 -9.40 3.02
CA LYS A 70 -3.73 -10.22 1.97
C LYS A 70 -3.30 -9.39 0.77
N ALA A 71 -4.18 -8.50 0.30
CA ALA A 71 -3.89 -7.64 -0.84
C ALA A 71 -2.75 -6.66 -0.52
N ALA A 72 -2.81 -6.02 0.64
CA ALA A 72 -1.79 -5.05 1.05
C ALA A 72 -0.44 -5.72 1.29
N ASN A 73 -0.45 -6.91 1.89
CA ASN A 73 0.78 -7.66 2.16
C ASN A 73 1.51 -8.03 0.87
N SER A 74 0.76 -8.38 -0.18
CA SER A 74 1.33 -8.68 -1.49
C SER A 74 2.04 -7.45 -2.08
N ILE A 75 1.39 -6.29 -2.00
CA ILE A 75 1.97 -5.02 -2.46
C ILE A 75 3.22 -4.70 -1.66
N TYR A 76 3.15 -4.80 -0.35
CA TYR A 76 4.25 -4.46 0.55
C TYR A 76 5.45 -5.39 0.35
N THR A 77 5.22 -6.68 0.19
CA THR A 77 6.28 -7.66 -0.05
C THR A 77 7.06 -7.32 -1.31
N ASN A 78 6.36 -7.03 -2.41
CA ASN A 78 7.00 -6.63 -3.65
C ASN A 78 7.79 -5.33 -3.48
N CYS A 79 7.23 -4.40 -2.71
CA CYS A 79 7.90 -3.13 -2.41
C CYS A 79 9.23 -3.33 -1.69
N VAL A 80 9.24 -4.18 -0.66
CA VAL A 80 10.45 -4.46 0.12
C VAL A 80 11.55 -5.07 -0.75
N ILE A 81 11.18 -6.00 -1.62
CA ILE A 81 12.13 -6.66 -2.52
C ILE A 81 12.75 -5.65 -3.48
N ILE A 82 11.92 -4.79 -4.07
CA ILE A 82 12.39 -3.77 -5.01
C ILE A 82 13.24 -2.73 -4.27
N GLN A 83 12.82 -2.32 -3.09
CA GLN A 83 13.56 -1.38 -2.25
C GLN A 83 14.97 -1.90 -1.95
N ASP A 84 15.09 -3.17 -1.58
CA ASP A 84 16.38 -3.79 -1.28
C ASP A 84 17.31 -3.72 -2.50
N TYR A 85 16.79 -4.01 -3.67
CA TYR A 85 17.56 -3.94 -4.91
C TYR A 85 18.04 -2.51 -5.20
N LEU A 86 17.14 -1.54 -5.08
CA LEU A 86 17.47 -0.14 -5.32
C LEU A 86 18.53 0.37 -4.36
N GLU A 87 18.45 -0.03 -3.11
CA GLU A 87 19.38 0.42 -2.08
C GLU A 87 20.74 -0.30 -2.17
N ASN A 88 20.72 -1.63 -2.22
CA ASN A 88 21.90 -2.42 -2.06
C ASN A 88 22.61 -2.81 -3.36
N THR A 89 21.93 -2.77 -4.50
CA THR A 89 22.53 -3.08 -5.80
C THR A 89 22.73 -1.83 -6.65
N ILE A 90 21.67 -1.00 -6.75
CA ILE A 90 21.74 0.25 -7.53
C ILE A 90 22.48 1.34 -6.76
N GLY A 91 22.45 1.28 -5.42
CA GLY A 91 23.19 2.23 -4.59
C GLY A 91 22.46 3.49 -4.22
N LEU A 92 21.12 3.49 -4.28
CA LEU A 92 20.34 4.63 -3.85
C LEU A 92 20.35 4.72 -2.31
N ASP A 93 20.21 5.93 -1.77
CA ASP A 93 20.04 6.09 -0.34
C ASP A 93 18.71 5.45 0.12
N GLY A 94 18.62 5.10 1.40
CA GLY A 94 17.46 4.38 1.92
C GLY A 94 16.15 5.14 1.74
N GLU A 95 16.15 6.45 1.92
CA GLU A 95 14.95 7.26 1.77
C GLU A 95 14.45 7.28 0.33
N THR A 96 15.35 7.47 -0.64
CA THR A 96 14.99 7.43 -2.06
C THR A 96 14.53 6.05 -2.48
N ALA A 97 15.22 5.00 -2.04
CA ALA A 97 14.86 3.62 -2.36
C ALA A 97 13.47 3.27 -1.84
N ASP A 98 13.16 3.68 -0.61
CA ASP A 98 11.85 3.44 0.00
C ASP A 98 10.73 4.13 -0.79
N TYR A 99 10.91 5.41 -1.08
CA TYR A 99 9.90 6.17 -1.82
C TYR A 99 9.69 5.63 -3.22
N ASP A 100 10.77 5.40 -3.96
CA ASP A 100 10.68 4.96 -5.35
C ASP A 100 10.14 3.55 -5.49
N ALA A 101 10.50 2.64 -4.58
CA ALA A 101 9.96 1.29 -4.58
C ALA A 101 8.44 1.31 -4.40
N ALA A 102 7.95 2.14 -3.48
CA ALA A 102 6.51 2.32 -3.27
C ALA A 102 5.83 2.85 -4.53
N GLN A 103 6.43 3.84 -5.19
CA GLN A 103 5.89 4.38 -6.44
C GLN A 103 5.81 3.31 -7.52
N ILE A 104 6.83 2.48 -7.63
CA ILE A 104 6.85 1.40 -8.63
C ILE A 104 5.69 0.43 -8.41
N VAL A 105 5.54 -0.09 -7.19
CA VAL A 105 4.49 -1.10 -6.93
C VAL A 105 3.08 -0.54 -7.01
N ILE A 106 2.91 0.76 -6.77
CA ILE A 106 1.61 1.41 -6.87
C ILE A 106 1.23 1.70 -8.32
N HIS A 107 2.18 2.12 -9.13
CA HIS A 107 1.91 2.63 -10.48
C HIS A 107 1.99 1.60 -11.61
N VAL A 108 2.69 0.49 -11.40
CA VAL A 108 2.73 -0.56 -12.43
C VAL A 108 1.68 -1.62 -12.12
N SER A 109 1.38 -2.48 -13.09
CA SER A 109 0.42 -3.56 -12.88
C SER A 109 0.93 -4.55 -11.83
N GLU A 110 0.01 -5.27 -11.20
CA GLU A 110 0.38 -6.32 -10.24
C GLU A 110 1.26 -7.38 -10.90
N LYS A 111 0.95 -7.72 -12.14
CA LYS A 111 1.70 -8.72 -12.89
C LYS A 111 3.16 -8.28 -13.05
N THR A 112 3.40 -7.03 -13.42
CA THR A 112 4.75 -6.50 -13.56
C THR A 112 5.48 -6.47 -12.22
N SER A 113 4.82 -6.00 -11.17
CA SER A 113 5.41 -5.97 -9.82
C SER A 113 5.80 -7.36 -9.34
N GLU A 114 4.92 -8.33 -9.51
CA GLU A 114 5.18 -9.70 -9.09
C GLU A 114 6.33 -10.34 -9.86
N ARG A 115 6.35 -10.17 -11.16
CA ARG A 115 7.42 -10.73 -12.00
C ARG A 115 8.75 -10.06 -11.74
N LEU A 116 8.74 -8.76 -11.53
CA LEU A 116 9.96 -8.03 -11.20
C LEU A 116 10.52 -8.49 -9.86
N ALA A 117 9.67 -8.56 -8.83
CA ALA A 117 10.09 -9.02 -7.51
C ALA A 117 10.62 -10.46 -7.56
N ASP A 118 9.94 -11.32 -8.29
CA ASP A 118 10.32 -12.71 -8.46
C ASP A 118 11.71 -12.84 -9.11
N TYR A 119 11.94 -12.07 -10.15
CA TYR A 119 13.24 -12.03 -10.83
C TYR A 119 14.34 -11.55 -9.87
N LEU A 120 14.07 -10.50 -9.11
CA LEU A 120 15.06 -9.94 -8.19
C LEU A 120 15.43 -10.89 -7.07
N LEU A 121 14.46 -11.70 -6.59
CA LEU A 121 14.72 -12.70 -5.57
C LEU A 121 15.60 -13.84 -6.06
N LYS A 122 15.51 -14.16 -7.34
CA LYS A 122 16.19 -15.33 -7.91
C LYS A 122 17.56 -15.05 -8.52
N ARG A 123 17.90 -13.80 -8.71
CA ARG A 123 19.14 -13.45 -9.36
C ARG A 123 20.37 -13.61 -8.48
#